data_3dbac74e9f77907fe44978e6fc997e30
#
_entry.id   3dbac74e9f77907fe44978e6fc997e30
#
_cell.length_a   1.000
_cell.length_b   1.000
_cell.length_c   1.000
_cell.angle_alpha   90.00
_cell.angle_beta   90.00
_cell.angle_gamma   90.00
#
_symmetry.space_group_name_H-M   'P 1'
#
loop_
_entity.id
_entity.type
_entity.pdbx_description
1 polymer ?
#
loop_
_entity_poly.entity_id
_entity_poly.type
_entity_poly.pdbx_seq_one_letter_code
_entity_poly.pdbx_strand_id
1 'polypeptide(L)' 'MRLDDRVRIKYDYAGNTGTVTETDVLGVVVQWDGSDVEEWYYYEEIELIEYE' A
#
# COMPACT_ATOMS: atom_id res chain seq x y z
N MET A 1 5.58 4.12 7.06
CA MET A 1 4.49 3.13 7.05
C MET A 1 4.88 1.92 7.86
N ARG A 2 3.91 1.20 8.36
CA ARG A 2 4.11 0.04 9.21
C ARG A 2 3.44 -1.18 8.60
N LEU A 3 3.81 -2.36 9.10
CA LEU A 3 3.08 -3.57 8.74
C LEU A 3 1.59 -3.41 9.07
N ASP A 4 0.76 -3.99 8.23
CA ASP A 4 -0.71 -3.97 8.33
C ASP A 4 -1.36 -2.61 8.08
N ASP A 5 -0.60 -1.57 7.74
CA ASP A 5 -1.18 -0.30 7.31
C ASP A 5 -1.96 -0.48 6.02
N ARG A 6 -3.07 0.25 5.93
CA ARG A 6 -3.90 0.28 4.72
C ARG A 6 -3.43 1.42 3.82
N VAL A 7 -3.22 1.10 2.56
CA VAL A 7 -2.64 2.04 1.60
C VAL A 7 -3.36 2.01 0.26
N ARG A 8 -3.13 3.04 -0.54
CA ARG A 8 -3.55 3.11 -1.94
C ARG A 8 -2.45 3.78 -2.75
N ILE A 9 -2.49 3.60 -4.08
CA ILE A 9 -1.58 4.30 -4.98
C ILE A 9 -1.99 5.77 -5.03
N LYS A 10 -1.01 6.68 -4.92
CA LYS A 10 -1.26 8.12 -5.05
C LYS A 10 -1.91 8.41 -6.40
N TYR A 11 -2.89 9.30 -6.38
CA TYR A 11 -3.61 9.76 -7.56
C TYR A 11 -4.43 8.67 -8.26
N ASP A 12 -4.55 7.50 -7.65
CA ASP A 12 -5.45 6.46 -8.14
C ASP A 12 -6.78 6.57 -7.41
N TYR A 13 -7.81 6.96 -8.11
CA TYR A 13 -9.13 7.16 -7.54
C TYR A 13 -10.11 6.03 -7.88
N ALA A 14 -9.60 4.89 -8.33
CA ALA A 14 -10.42 3.73 -8.65
C ALA A 14 -10.92 2.97 -7.42
N GLY A 15 -10.47 3.37 -6.23
CA GLY A 15 -10.92 2.75 -4.99
C GLY A 15 -10.15 1.49 -4.59
N ASN A 16 -9.05 1.18 -5.28
CA ASN A 16 -8.23 0.03 -4.92
C ASN A 16 -7.45 0.30 -3.64
N THR A 17 -7.50 -0.63 -2.71
CA THR A 17 -6.80 -0.55 -1.44
C THR A 17 -6.00 -1.83 -1.21
N GLY A 18 -4.96 -1.71 -0.40
CA GLY A 18 -4.12 -2.84 -0.05
C GLY A 18 -3.58 -2.73 1.37
N THR A 19 -2.86 -3.75 1.77
CA THR A 19 -2.26 -3.85 3.10
C THR A 19 -0.75 -4.01 2.96
N VAL A 20 0.01 -3.27 3.77
CA VAL A 20 1.46 -3.39 3.82
C VAL A 20 1.83 -4.71 4.48
N THR A 21 2.55 -5.57 3.75
CA THR A 21 3.00 -6.86 4.23
C THR A 21 4.48 -6.89 4.60
N GLU A 22 5.27 -5.98 4.02
CA GLU A 22 6.68 -5.82 4.38
C GLU A 22 7.08 -4.36 4.25
N THR A 23 8.08 -3.95 5.00
CA THR A 23 8.63 -2.59 4.95
C THR A 23 10.10 -2.62 4.62
N ASP A 24 10.56 -1.59 3.90
CA ASP A 24 11.95 -1.41 3.52
C ASP A 24 12.31 0.07 3.66
N VAL A 25 13.59 0.37 3.54
CA VAL A 25 14.10 1.75 3.64
C VAL A 25 13.49 2.65 2.57
N LEU A 26 13.31 2.15 1.35
CA LEU A 26 12.83 2.93 0.21
C LEU A 26 11.36 2.74 -0.12
N GLY A 27 10.73 1.74 0.46
CA GLY A 27 9.34 1.45 0.11
C GLY A 27 8.74 0.32 0.92
N VAL A 28 7.67 -0.23 0.39
CA VAL A 28 6.92 -1.30 1.04
C VAL A 28 6.43 -2.31 0.03
N VAL A 29 6.14 -3.51 0.51
CA VAL A 29 5.40 -4.51 -0.26
C VAL A 29 3.94 -4.41 0.13
N VAL A 30 3.07 -4.36 -0.87
CA VAL A 30 1.62 -4.23 -0.68
C VAL A 30 0.92 -5.44 -1.29
N GLN A 31 0.04 -6.03 -0.52
CA GLN A 31 -0.90 -7.04 -1.02
C GLN A 31 -2.24 -6.34 -1.25
N TRP A 32 -2.69 -6.33 -2.50
CA TRP A 32 -3.94 -5.66 -2.87
C TRP A 32 -5.15 -6.50 -2.47
N ASP A 33 -6.21 -5.83 -2.04
CA ASP A 33 -7.46 -6.50 -1.67
C ASP A 33 -8.05 -7.25 -2.86
N GLY A 34 -8.45 -8.49 -2.62
CA GLY A 34 -9.02 -9.34 -3.66
C GLY A 34 -7.99 -9.96 -4.61
N SER A 35 -6.71 -9.79 -4.36
CA SER A 35 -5.62 -10.34 -5.17
C SER A 35 -4.66 -11.15 -4.31
N ASP A 36 -4.09 -12.19 -4.90
CA ASP A 36 -3.02 -12.97 -4.26
C ASP A 36 -1.63 -12.42 -4.60
N VAL A 37 -1.57 -11.34 -5.37
CA VAL A 37 -0.31 -10.75 -5.83
C VAL A 37 0.18 -9.72 -4.83
N GLU A 38 1.46 -9.78 -4.50
CA GLU A 38 2.14 -8.77 -3.72
C GLU A 38 3.09 -8.02 -4.64
N GLU A 39 3.13 -6.68 -4.50
CA GLU A 39 4.00 -5.82 -5.29
C GLU A 39 4.74 -4.84 -4.41
N TRP A 40 5.96 -4.50 -4.81
CA TRP A 40 6.79 -3.52 -4.11
C TRP A 40 6.59 -2.13 -4.71
N TYR A 41 6.46 -1.12 -3.84
CA TYR A 41 6.29 0.28 -4.24
C TYR A 41 7.22 1.20 -3.45
N TYR A 42 7.71 2.24 -4.11
CA TYR A 42 8.37 3.33 -3.40
C TYR A 42 7.35 4.08 -2.53
N TYR A 43 7.81 4.65 -1.44
CA TYR A 43 6.94 5.47 -0.57
C TYR A 43 6.25 6.60 -1.33
N GLU A 44 6.91 7.17 -2.33
CA GLU A 44 6.34 8.27 -3.13
C GLU A 44 5.21 7.83 -4.07
N GLU A 45 5.07 6.53 -4.30
CA GLU A 45 4.04 5.99 -5.19
C GLU A 45 2.74 5.68 -4.47
N ILE A 46 2.77 5.58 -3.15
CA ILE A 46 1.61 5.17 -2.34
C ILE A 46 1.33 6.18 -1.25
N GLU A 47 0.12 6.15 -0.72
CA GLU A 47 -0.27 6.96 0.41
C GLU A 47 -1.03 6.14 1.44
N LEU A 48 -0.89 6.54 2.69
CA LEU A 48 -1.58 5.91 3.81
C LEU A 48 -3.06 6.31 3.77
N ILE A 49 -3.93 5.32 3.96
CA ILE A 49 -5.36 5.58 4.15
C ILE A 49 -5.56 5.81 5.64
N GLU A 50 -6.05 6.99 5.99
CA GLU A 50 -6.35 7.34 7.36
C GLU A 50 -7.82 7.07 7.65
N TYR A 51 -8.06 6.40 8.77
CA TYR A 51 -9.41 6.16 9.27
C TYR A 51 -9.64 7.02 10.51
N GLU A 52 -10.73 7.69 10.52
CA GLU A 52 -11.17 8.44 11.69
C GLU A 52 -12.09 7.59 12.57
#